data_1fc82db3957b7d2edba67b43364da182
#
_entry.id   1fc82db3957b7d2edba67b43364da182
#
_cell.length_a   1.000
_cell.length_b   1.000
_cell.length_c   1.000
_cell.angle_alpha   90.00
_cell.angle_beta   90.00
_cell.angle_gamma   90.00
#
_symmetry.space_group_name_H-M   'P 1'
#
loop_
_entity.id
_entity.type
_entity.pdbx_description
1 polymer ?
#
loop_
_entity_poly.entity_id
_entity_poly.type
_entity_poly.pdbx_seq_one_letter_code
_entity_poly.pdbx_strand_id
1 'polypeptide(L)' 'MERDSIVFYKSFFDAIKELPPEDFKNCMTALMEYGFEGKVPETSGIAKSIFLMAKPQIDKNNQRYANGKKGGKTT' A
#
# COMPACT_ATOMS: atom_id res chain seq x y z
N MET A 1 8.87 3.38 -7.49
CA MET A 1 9.80 3.55 -6.35
C MET A 1 9.84 2.27 -5.54
N GLU A 2 11.02 1.79 -5.23
CA GLU A 2 11.16 0.59 -4.42
C GLU A 2 11.44 0.94 -2.98
N ARG A 3 10.79 0.23 -2.08
CA ARG A 3 10.98 0.38 -0.65
C ARG A 3 11.07 -1.00 -0.02
N ASP A 4 11.81 -1.12 1.05
CA ASP A 4 11.89 -2.38 1.79
C ASP A 4 10.99 -2.36 3.03
N SER A 5 10.23 -1.29 3.22
CA SER A 5 9.21 -1.25 4.26
C SER A 5 8.16 -0.22 3.88
N ILE A 6 6.95 -0.39 4.39
CA ILE A 6 5.86 0.57 4.20
C ILE A 6 5.07 0.67 5.49
N VAL A 7 4.27 1.72 5.59
CA VAL A 7 3.36 1.86 6.72
C VAL A 7 2.06 1.13 6.38
N PHE A 8 1.65 0.23 7.26
CA PHE A 8 0.41 -0.51 7.10
C PHE A 8 -0.54 -0.07 8.21
N TYR A 9 -1.57 0.67 7.82
CA TYR A 9 -2.48 1.25 8.80
C TYR A 9 -3.47 0.22 9.34
N LYS A 10 -3.86 0.44 10.59
CA LYS A 10 -4.89 -0.40 11.21
C LYS A 10 -6.18 -0.38 10.40
N SER A 11 -6.51 0.76 9.78
CA SER A 11 -7.70 0.86 8.96
C SER A 11 -7.68 -0.10 7.78
N PHE A 12 -6.49 -0.33 7.20
CA PHE A 12 -6.36 -1.31 6.12
C PHE A 12 -6.66 -2.70 6.65
N PHE A 13 -6.07 -3.03 7.77
CA PHE A 13 -6.27 -4.34 8.37
C PHE A 13 -7.73 -4.55 8.75
N ASP A 14 -8.35 -3.55 9.36
CA ASP A 14 -9.76 -3.65 9.75
C ASP A 14 -10.65 -3.88 8.54
N ALA A 15 -10.29 -3.31 7.39
CA ALA A 15 -11.08 -3.46 6.19
C ALA A 15 -11.00 -4.86 5.59
N ILE A 16 -9.91 -5.58 5.82
CA ILE A 16 -9.68 -6.85 5.12
C ILE A 16 -9.67 -8.06 6.04
N LYS A 17 -9.56 -7.87 7.35
CA LYS A 17 -9.28 -8.98 8.27
C LYS A 17 -10.36 -10.06 8.29
N GLU A 18 -11.59 -9.69 7.91
CA GLU A 18 -12.68 -10.66 7.95
C GLU A 18 -13.05 -11.20 6.57
N LEU A 19 -12.24 -10.89 5.57
CA LEU A 19 -12.48 -11.42 4.24
C LEU A 19 -12.07 -12.89 4.16
N PRO A 20 -12.68 -13.64 3.21
CA PRO A 20 -12.22 -14.98 2.96
C PRO A 20 -10.72 -15.00 2.66
N PRO A 21 -10.04 -16.12 2.93
CA PRO A 21 -8.58 -16.16 2.78
C PRO A 21 -8.06 -15.73 1.41
N GLU A 22 -8.77 -16.10 0.35
CA GLU A 22 -8.31 -15.73 -0.99
C GLU A 22 -8.40 -14.23 -1.20
N ASP A 23 -9.51 -13.63 -0.77
CA ASP A 23 -9.69 -12.20 -0.90
C ASP A 23 -8.67 -11.45 -0.03
N PHE A 24 -8.43 -11.96 1.17
CA PHE A 24 -7.43 -11.38 2.05
C PHE A 24 -6.06 -11.38 1.37
N LYS A 25 -5.69 -12.51 0.79
CA LYS A 25 -4.40 -12.63 0.12
C LYS A 25 -4.30 -11.65 -1.05
N ASN A 26 -5.36 -11.55 -1.84
CA ASN A 26 -5.36 -10.67 -2.99
C ASN A 26 -5.24 -9.20 -2.57
N CYS A 27 -5.94 -8.82 -1.51
CA CYS A 27 -5.85 -7.47 -0.99
C CYS A 27 -4.46 -7.16 -0.47
N MET A 28 -3.91 -8.07 0.34
CA MET A 28 -2.57 -7.86 0.90
C MET A 28 -1.53 -7.76 -0.21
N THR A 29 -1.61 -8.65 -1.19
CA THR A 29 -0.66 -8.65 -2.29
C THR A 29 -0.73 -7.32 -3.05
N ALA A 30 -1.94 -6.87 -3.35
CA ALA A 30 -2.12 -5.61 -4.08
C ALA A 30 -1.52 -4.43 -3.31
N LEU A 31 -1.81 -4.35 -2.02
CA LEU A 31 -1.31 -3.25 -1.20
C LEU A 31 0.20 -3.28 -1.08
N MET A 32 0.75 -4.47 -0.85
CA MET A 32 2.19 -4.61 -0.67
C MET A 32 2.95 -4.32 -1.96
N GLU A 33 2.49 -4.86 -3.07
CA GLU A 33 3.17 -4.62 -4.34
C GLU A 33 3.14 -3.15 -4.71
N TYR A 34 2.02 -2.51 -4.49
CA TYR A 34 1.95 -1.09 -4.78
C TYR A 34 2.81 -0.28 -3.82
N GLY A 35 2.77 -0.62 -2.55
CA GLY A 35 3.53 0.11 -1.54
C GLY A 35 5.04 -0.04 -1.70
N PHE A 36 5.49 -1.26 -1.97
CA PHE A 36 6.92 -1.52 -2.10
C PHE A 36 7.47 -1.12 -3.45
N GLU A 37 6.74 -1.43 -4.52
CA GLU A 37 7.29 -1.34 -5.87
C GLU A 37 6.59 -0.33 -6.75
N GLY A 38 5.48 0.24 -6.30
CA GLY A 38 4.70 1.14 -7.13
C GLY A 38 3.92 0.44 -8.22
N LYS A 39 3.80 -0.89 -8.12
CA LYS A 39 3.10 -1.66 -9.13
C LYS A 39 1.60 -1.54 -8.93
N VAL A 40 0.91 -1.04 -9.95
CA VAL A 40 -0.54 -0.93 -9.90
C VAL A 40 -1.15 -2.31 -10.08
N PRO A 41 -1.95 -2.79 -9.11
CA PRO A 41 -2.49 -4.14 -9.20
C PRO A 41 -3.52 -4.26 -10.32
N GLU A 42 -3.46 -5.39 -11.01
CA GLU A 42 -4.46 -5.74 -12.00
C GLU A 42 -5.48 -6.62 -11.31
N THR A 43 -6.40 -6.00 -10.61
CA THR A 43 -7.35 -6.73 -9.82
C THR A 43 -8.72 -6.08 -9.94
N SER A 44 -9.75 -6.79 -9.49
CA SER A 44 -11.12 -6.32 -9.58
C SER A 44 -11.85 -6.71 -8.30
N GLY A 45 -13.12 -6.33 -8.22
CA GLY A 45 -13.94 -6.69 -7.09
C GLY A 45 -13.46 -6.02 -5.81
N ILE A 46 -13.49 -6.78 -4.71
CA ILE A 46 -13.20 -6.21 -3.41
C ILE A 46 -11.73 -5.80 -3.28
N ALA A 47 -10.83 -6.53 -3.91
CA ALA A 47 -9.42 -6.18 -3.84
C ALA A 47 -9.17 -4.82 -4.48
N LYS A 48 -9.85 -4.55 -5.59
CA LYS A 48 -9.71 -3.24 -6.23
C LYS A 48 -10.28 -2.14 -5.35
N SER A 49 -11.43 -2.39 -4.72
CA SER A 49 -12.04 -1.40 -3.85
C SER A 49 -11.12 -1.06 -2.68
N ILE A 50 -10.55 -2.09 -2.06
CA ILE A 50 -9.63 -1.88 -0.95
C ILE A 50 -8.39 -1.13 -1.41
N PHE A 51 -7.85 -1.50 -2.57
CA PHE A 51 -6.69 -0.80 -3.12
C PHE A 51 -6.98 0.68 -3.31
N LEU A 52 -8.13 1.00 -3.92
CA LEU A 52 -8.49 2.40 -4.16
C LEU A 52 -8.66 3.17 -2.87
N MET A 53 -9.16 2.50 -1.83
CA MET A 53 -9.30 3.13 -0.52
C MET A 53 -7.92 3.44 0.08
N ALA A 54 -6.99 2.53 -0.06
CA ALA A 54 -5.68 2.65 0.58
C ALA A 54 -4.69 3.48 -0.23
N LYS A 55 -4.90 3.60 -1.54
CA LYS A 55 -3.94 4.24 -2.43
C LYS A 55 -3.52 5.64 -1.97
N PRO A 56 -4.44 6.54 -1.61
CA PRO A 56 -4.01 7.89 -1.20
C PRO A 56 -3.07 7.88 -0.01
N GLN A 57 -3.31 6.98 0.95
CA GLN A 57 -2.43 6.90 2.11
C GLN A 57 -1.06 6.36 1.73
N ILE A 58 -1.05 5.35 0.87
CA ILE A 58 0.22 4.77 0.43
C ILE A 58 1.00 5.80 -0.38
N ASP A 59 0.33 6.52 -1.26
CA ASP A 59 0.97 7.56 -2.06
C ASP A 59 1.58 8.63 -1.17
N LYS A 60 0.84 9.05 -0.16
CA LYS A 60 1.31 10.07 0.75
C LYS A 60 2.55 9.62 1.51
N ASN A 61 2.53 8.38 1.98
CA ASN A 61 3.67 7.84 2.70
C ASN A 61 4.89 7.67 1.80
N ASN A 62 4.67 7.23 0.57
CA ASN A 62 5.76 7.10 -0.38
C ASN A 62 6.34 8.46 -0.74
N GLN A 63 5.48 9.47 -0.84
CA GLN A 63 5.94 10.82 -1.09
C GLN A 63 6.79 11.33 0.06
N ARG A 64 6.37 11.08 1.29
CA ARG A 64 7.16 11.46 2.46
C ARG A 64 8.48 10.75 2.51
N TYR A 65 8.48 9.46 2.17
CA TYR A 65 9.70 8.68 2.15
C TYR A 65 10.69 9.27 1.14
N ALA A 66 10.20 9.58 -0.06
CA ALA A 66 11.05 10.16 -1.09
C ALA A 66 11.58 11.53 -0.66
N ASN A 67 10.70 12.34 -0.08
CA ASN A 67 11.10 13.67 0.39
C ASN A 67 12.11 13.59 1.53
N GLY A 68 11.89 12.69 2.47
CA GLY A 68 12.80 12.54 3.59
C GLY A 68 14.16 12.05 3.14
N LYS A 69 14.19 11.09 2.22
CA LYS A 69 15.44 10.58 1.70
C LYS A 69 16.20 11.68 0.97
N LYS A 70 15.46 12.49 0.23
CA LYS A 70 16.06 13.59 -0.51
C LYS A 70 16.55 14.68 0.43
N GLY A 71 15.73 15.01 1.44
CA GLY A 71 16.09 16.04 2.39
C GLY A 71 17.24 15.64 3.29
N GLY A 72 17.34 14.35 3.61
CA GLY A 72 18.40 13.88 4.47
C GLY A 72 19.78 14.15 3.94
N LYS A 73 19.89 14.31 2.64
CA LYS A 73 21.19 14.56 2.04
C LYS A 73 21.71 15.95 2.29
N THR A 74 20.82 16.85 2.61
CA THR A 74 21.23 18.25 2.78
C THR A 74 21.70 18.55 4.19
N THR A 75 21.54 17.63 5.07
CA THR A 75 21.98 17.80 6.45
C THR A 75 23.21 16.98 6.78
#